data_ea3990ad32a99a78413abbf344dd7494
#
_entry.id   ea3990ad32a99a78413abbf344dd7494
#
_cell.length_a   1.000
_cell.length_b   1.000
_cell.length_c   1.000
_cell.angle_alpha   90.00
_cell.angle_beta   90.00
_cell.angle_gamma   90.00
#
_symmetry.space_group_name_H-M   'P 1'
#
loop_
_entity.id
_entity.type
_entity.pdbx_description
1 polymer ?
#
loop_
_entity_poly.entity_id
_entity_poly.type
_entity_poly.pdbx_seq_one_letter_code
_entity_poly.pdbx_strand_id
1 'polypeptide(L)'
;MTQPLTIALSKGRILDDTLPLLAEANIHPAEDISKSRKLIFDTNHDHIKLLVIRAADVPTYVEYGAADLGISGKDVLMEFNSENLYEPLDLKIATCRLMTAALKGAVLPEGRLKVATKFVDVTKRYFAEQGRQIDIIKLYGGMELAPIVGLADLIVDIVDTGKTLVANGLEPRDHMAYISSRLVVGKAAMKVKHAQIQPIIDQMSAAVSRQEEKRQEEKRQQEEAGQ
;
A
#
# COMPACT_ATOMS: atom_id res chain seq x y z
N MET A 1 34.03 -1.24 5.28
CA MET A 1 33.34 -1.43 3.97
C MET A 1 31.85 -1.27 4.22
N THR A 2 31.18 -0.44 3.44
CA THR A 2 29.72 -0.24 3.52
C THR A 2 29.03 -1.52 3.01
N GLN A 3 28.13 -2.09 3.81
CA GLN A 3 27.39 -3.28 3.37
C GLN A 3 26.39 -2.92 2.27
N PRO A 4 26.15 -3.78 1.28
CA PRO A 4 25.13 -3.52 0.26
C PRO A 4 23.74 -3.43 0.88
N LEU A 5 22.92 -2.52 0.36
CA LEU A 5 21.58 -2.23 0.82
C LEU A 5 20.61 -2.34 -0.36
N THR A 6 19.51 -3.05 -0.18
CA THR A 6 18.50 -3.25 -1.22
C THR A 6 17.15 -2.70 -0.76
N ILE A 7 16.53 -1.86 -1.60
CA ILE A 7 15.22 -1.26 -1.35
C ILE A 7 14.21 -1.86 -2.35
N ALA A 8 13.20 -2.56 -1.88
CA ALA A 8 12.14 -3.12 -2.70
C ALA A 8 11.04 -2.07 -2.96
N LEU A 9 10.72 -1.84 -4.23
CA LEU A 9 9.71 -0.90 -4.70
C LEU A 9 8.61 -1.66 -5.44
N SER A 10 7.36 -1.27 -5.26
CA SER A 10 6.25 -1.83 -6.04
C SER A 10 6.07 -1.08 -7.35
N LYS A 11 5.71 -1.80 -8.42
CA LYS A 11 5.39 -1.19 -9.73
C LYS A 11 4.11 -0.33 -9.65
N GLY A 12 3.99 0.62 -10.59
CA GLY A 12 2.81 1.46 -10.76
C GLY A 12 2.80 2.70 -9.85
N ARG A 13 1.63 3.23 -9.53
CA ARG A 13 1.44 4.50 -8.82
C ARG A 13 2.34 4.66 -7.57
N ILE A 14 2.52 3.61 -6.78
CA ILE A 14 3.39 3.68 -5.60
C ILE A 14 4.84 3.97 -5.99
N LEU A 15 5.34 3.39 -7.10
CA LEU A 15 6.68 3.70 -7.60
C LEU A 15 6.80 5.18 -7.97
N ASP A 16 5.84 5.66 -8.77
CA ASP A 16 5.85 7.03 -9.28
C ASP A 16 5.81 8.05 -8.12
N ASP A 17 5.00 7.79 -7.10
CA ASP A 17 4.90 8.63 -5.90
C ASP A 17 6.11 8.48 -4.96
N THR A 18 6.83 7.35 -5.00
CA THR A 18 7.99 7.08 -4.12
C THR A 18 9.29 7.67 -4.65
N LEU A 19 9.50 7.68 -5.96
CA LEU A 19 10.75 8.16 -6.55
C LEU A 19 11.11 9.60 -6.14
N PRO A 20 10.17 10.56 -6.08
CA PRO A 20 10.46 11.88 -5.55
C PRO A 20 10.91 11.89 -4.08
N LEU A 21 10.35 11.03 -3.22
CA LEU A 21 10.76 10.92 -1.82
C LEU A 21 12.16 10.33 -1.68
N LEU A 22 12.51 9.33 -2.49
CA LEU A 22 13.87 8.79 -2.55
C LEU A 22 14.87 9.83 -3.07
N ALA A 23 14.47 10.62 -4.06
CA ALA A 23 15.30 11.70 -4.58
C ALA A 23 15.64 12.76 -3.51
N GLU A 24 14.67 13.13 -2.66
CA GLU A 24 14.92 14.02 -1.52
C GLU A 24 15.84 13.38 -0.45
N ALA A 25 15.86 12.04 -0.36
CA ALA A 25 16.83 11.28 0.42
C ALA A 25 18.17 11.05 -0.33
N ASN A 26 18.40 11.77 -1.45
CA ASN A 26 19.57 11.63 -2.30
C ASN A 26 19.78 10.21 -2.86
N ILE A 27 18.70 9.48 -3.11
CA ILE A 27 18.74 8.15 -3.76
C ILE A 27 18.06 8.27 -5.11
N HIS A 28 18.85 8.17 -6.17
CA HIS A 28 18.39 8.30 -7.55
C HIS A 28 18.70 7.02 -8.33
N PRO A 29 17.75 6.44 -9.07
CA PRO A 29 18.07 5.34 -9.98
C PRO A 29 19.03 5.82 -11.08
N ALA A 30 19.99 4.98 -11.46
CA ALA A 30 20.99 5.30 -12.49
C ALA A 30 20.39 5.34 -13.90
N GLU A 31 19.23 4.74 -14.09
CA GLU A 31 18.49 4.69 -15.36
C GLU A 31 16.98 4.86 -15.12
N ASP A 32 16.25 5.24 -16.15
CA ASP A 32 14.79 5.39 -16.10
C ASP A 32 14.09 4.03 -15.93
N ILE A 33 13.56 3.80 -14.74
CA ILE A 33 12.87 2.55 -14.38
C ILE A 33 11.65 2.30 -15.28
N SER A 34 10.94 3.36 -15.70
CA SER A 34 9.71 3.24 -16.48
C SER A 34 9.95 2.71 -17.90
N LYS A 35 11.15 2.92 -18.44
CA LYS A 35 11.56 2.49 -19.80
C LYS A 35 12.30 1.16 -19.82
N SER A 36 12.54 0.55 -18.68
CA SER A 36 13.35 -0.66 -18.56
C SER A 36 12.50 -1.89 -18.22
N ARG A 37 12.93 -3.06 -18.71
CA ARG A 37 12.38 -4.36 -18.30
C ARG A 37 13.19 -5.02 -17.19
N LYS A 38 14.25 -4.38 -16.73
CA LYS A 38 15.04 -4.85 -15.60
C LYS A 38 14.19 -4.85 -14.33
N LEU A 39 14.60 -5.64 -13.36
CA LEU A 39 13.96 -5.73 -12.05
C LEU A 39 14.89 -5.22 -10.95
N ILE A 40 16.19 -5.06 -11.24
CA ILE A 40 17.20 -4.55 -10.32
C ILE A 40 17.87 -3.36 -11.00
N PHE A 41 17.96 -2.26 -10.27
CA PHE A 41 18.52 -1.01 -10.74
C PHE A 41 19.61 -0.54 -9.79
N ASP A 42 20.72 -0.10 -10.35
CA ASP A 42 21.75 0.62 -9.63
C ASP A 42 21.26 2.05 -9.31
N THR A 43 21.88 2.66 -8.32
CA THR A 43 21.61 4.05 -7.94
C THR A 43 22.88 4.89 -8.04
N ASN A 44 22.76 6.18 -7.71
CA ASN A 44 23.90 7.07 -7.53
C ASN A 44 24.83 6.67 -6.35
N HIS A 45 24.47 5.61 -5.59
CA HIS A 45 25.28 5.03 -4.53
C HIS A 45 25.66 3.59 -4.88
N ASP A 46 26.94 3.26 -5.00
CA ASP A 46 27.44 1.93 -5.38
C ASP A 46 26.93 0.79 -4.48
N HIS A 47 26.58 1.11 -3.24
CA HIS A 47 26.12 0.15 -2.24
C HIS A 47 24.60 0.07 -2.10
N ILE A 48 23.80 0.89 -2.81
CA ILE A 48 22.33 0.87 -2.77
C ILE A 48 21.78 0.42 -4.10
N LYS A 49 20.89 -0.59 -4.07
CA LYS A 49 20.16 -1.09 -5.23
C LYS A 49 18.65 -0.98 -5.01
N LEU A 50 17.92 -0.73 -6.09
CA LEU A 50 16.46 -0.76 -6.12
C LEU A 50 15.99 -2.05 -6.75
N LEU A 51 15.05 -2.73 -6.11
CA LEU A 51 14.39 -3.93 -6.61
C LEU A 51 12.94 -3.59 -6.93
N VAL A 52 12.52 -3.75 -8.20
CA VAL A 52 11.17 -3.38 -8.66
C VAL A 52 10.34 -4.62 -8.91
N ILE A 53 9.37 -4.87 -8.02
CA ILE A 53 8.58 -6.10 -7.95
C ILE A 53 7.07 -5.81 -7.83
N ARG A 54 6.24 -6.85 -7.68
CA ARG A 54 4.81 -6.67 -7.40
C ARG A 54 4.60 -6.20 -5.97
N ALA A 55 3.60 -5.34 -5.76
CA ALA A 55 3.28 -4.81 -4.43
C ALA A 55 3.05 -5.91 -3.38
N ALA A 56 2.36 -6.99 -3.76
CA ALA A 56 2.09 -8.11 -2.86
C ALA A 56 3.35 -8.87 -2.41
N ASP A 57 4.45 -8.77 -3.17
CA ASP A 57 5.68 -9.53 -2.89
C ASP A 57 6.67 -8.73 -2.02
N VAL A 58 6.52 -7.40 -1.95
CA VAL A 58 7.45 -6.52 -1.21
C VAL A 58 7.65 -6.98 0.24
N PRO A 59 6.59 -7.22 1.04
CA PRO A 59 6.78 -7.66 2.43
C PRO A 59 7.57 -8.96 2.55
N THR A 60 7.31 -9.92 1.66
CA THR A 60 8.03 -11.20 1.62
C THR A 60 9.52 -11.00 1.36
N TYR A 61 9.89 -10.20 0.36
CA TYR A 61 11.29 -9.93 0.04
C TYR A 61 12.03 -9.25 1.19
N VAL A 62 11.36 -8.37 1.92
CA VAL A 62 11.93 -7.69 3.10
C VAL A 62 12.03 -8.64 4.28
N GLU A 63 11.00 -9.43 4.57
CA GLU A 63 10.99 -10.38 5.67
C GLU A 63 12.10 -11.43 5.56
N TYR A 64 12.29 -11.97 4.35
CA TYR A 64 13.31 -12.98 4.09
C TYR A 64 14.71 -12.42 3.78
N GLY A 65 14.90 -11.10 3.87
CA GLY A 65 16.20 -10.44 3.72
C GLY A 65 16.74 -10.37 2.29
N ALA A 66 15.91 -10.63 1.28
CA ALA A 66 16.25 -10.36 -0.12
C ALA A 66 16.24 -8.84 -0.44
N ALA A 67 15.49 -8.08 0.35
CA ALA A 67 15.60 -6.64 0.46
C ALA A 67 15.72 -6.24 1.95
N ASP A 68 16.40 -5.14 2.23
CA ASP A 68 16.57 -4.62 3.60
C ASP A 68 15.40 -3.71 4.00
N LEU A 69 14.96 -2.89 3.02
CA LEU A 69 13.80 -2.00 3.14
C LEU A 69 12.83 -2.27 1.98
N GLY A 70 11.60 -1.80 2.14
CA GLY A 70 10.61 -1.84 1.06
C GLY A 70 9.56 -0.76 1.20
N ILE A 71 8.88 -0.45 0.10
CA ILE A 71 7.71 0.43 0.11
C ILE A 71 6.49 -0.39 -0.32
N SER A 72 5.51 -0.48 0.57
CA SER A 72 4.30 -1.29 0.38
C SER A 72 3.06 -0.57 0.88
N GLY A 73 1.91 -0.81 0.25
CA GLY A 73 0.63 -0.34 0.74
C GLY A 73 0.26 -0.95 2.08
N LYS A 74 -0.37 -0.17 2.97
CA LYS A 74 -0.83 -0.66 4.28
C LYS A 74 -1.81 -1.83 4.16
N ASP A 75 -2.60 -1.88 3.10
CA ASP A 75 -3.50 -2.98 2.76
C ASP A 75 -2.77 -4.33 2.61
N VAL A 76 -1.64 -4.32 1.88
CA VAL A 76 -0.78 -5.50 1.70
C VAL A 76 -0.15 -5.91 3.03
N LEU A 77 0.34 -4.95 3.82
CA LEU A 77 0.95 -5.23 5.12
C LEU A 77 -0.05 -5.80 6.12
N MET A 78 -1.28 -5.29 6.14
CA MET A 78 -2.38 -5.81 6.98
C MET A 78 -2.74 -7.25 6.62
N GLU A 79 -2.74 -7.60 5.33
CA GLU A 79 -3.01 -8.97 4.87
C GLU A 79 -1.84 -9.90 5.13
N PHE A 80 -0.60 -9.43 4.92
CA PHE A 80 0.63 -10.19 5.16
C PHE A 80 0.85 -10.48 6.65
N ASN A 81 0.53 -9.52 7.52
CA ASN A 81 0.49 -9.63 8.98
C ASN A 81 1.74 -10.25 9.62
N SER A 82 2.93 -9.79 9.24
CA SER A 82 4.21 -10.28 9.78
C SER A 82 4.63 -9.56 11.05
N GLU A 83 5.14 -10.32 12.01
CA GLU A 83 5.82 -9.77 13.20
C GLU A 83 7.31 -9.43 12.95
N ASN A 84 7.86 -9.81 11.79
CA ASN A 84 9.28 -9.63 11.46
C ASN A 84 9.59 -8.35 10.70
N LEU A 85 8.59 -7.51 10.48
CA LEU A 85 8.71 -6.21 9.82
C LEU A 85 8.47 -5.07 10.80
N TYR A 86 9.22 -3.98 10.62
CA TYR A 86 8.91 -2.67 11.17
C TYR A 86 8.28 -1.79 10.09
N GLU A 87 7.34 -0.95 10.49
CA GLU A 87 6.75 0.12 9.66
C GLU A 87 7.14 1.49 10.23
N PRO A 88 8.42 1.93 10.10
CA PRO A 88 8.88 3.13 10.79
C PRO A 88 8.28 4.43 10.26
N LEU A 89 7.76 4.45 9.01
CA LEU A 89 7.29 5.67 8.38
C LEU A 89 6.05 5.46 7.53
N ASP A 90 5.02 6.29 7.75
CA ASP A 90 3.90 6.49 6.84
C ASP A 90 4.29 7.53 5.78
N LEU A 91 4.37 7.10 4.52
CA LEU A 91 4.80 7.98 3.42
C LEU A 91 3.72 8.93 2.93
N LYS A 92 2.47 8.77 3.38
CA LYS A 92 1.32 9.61 2.99
C LYS A 92 1.08 9.71 1.48
N ILE A 93 1.52 8.70 0.73
CA ILE A 93 1.33 8.58 -0.72
C ILE A 93 0.40 7.42 -1.05
N ALA A 94 -0.14 7.41 -2.26
CA ALA A 94 -1.09 6.41 -2.78
C ALA A 94 -2.25 6.15 -1.79
N THR A 95 -2.76 7.22 -1.17
CA THR A 95 -3.82 7.13 -0.16
C THR A 95 -5.13 6.64 -0.77
N CYS A 96 -5.80 5.74 -0.06
CA CYS A 96 -7.11 5.21 -0.40
C CYS A 96 -7.80 4.66 0.86
N ARG A 97 -8.93 3.99 0.69
CA ARG A 97 -9.70 3.38 1.77
C ARG A 97 -9.92 1.90 1.49
N LEU A 98 -9.79 1.06 2.49
CA LEU A 98 -10.31 -0.31 2.44
C LEU A 98 -11.77 -0.25 2.92
N MET A 99 -12.69 -0.74 2.09
CA MET A 99 -14.12 -0.62 2.32
C MET A 99 -14.84 -1.92 1.99
N THR A 100 -16.00 -2.11 2.62
CA THR A 100 -17.00 -3.02 2.09
C THR A 100 -17.82 -2.31 1.02
N ALA A 101 -18.31 -3.04 0.02
CA ALA A 101 -19.23 -2.50 -0.98
C ALA A 101 -20.20 -3.60 -1.47
N ALA A 102 -21.41 -3.21 -1.83
CA ALA A 102 -22.46 -4.08 -2.32
C ALA A 102 -23.21 -3.45 -3.50
N LEU A 103 -24.06 -4.19 -4.17
CA LEU A 103 -24.99 -3.64 -5.15
C LEU A 103 -25.81 -2.51 -4.52
N LYS A 104 -26.02 -1.45 -5.27
CA LYS A 104 -26.77 -0.27 -4.80
C LYS A 104 -28.19 -0.68 -4.38
N GLY A 105 -28.55 -0.30 -3.14
CA GLY A 105 -29.84 -0.62 -2.57
C GLY A 105 -30.03 -2.08 -2.14
N ALA A 106 -29.00 -2.94 -2.25
CA ALA A 106 -29.10 -4.33 -1.82
C ALA A 106 -29.29 -4.43 -0.31
N VAL A 107 -30.22 -5.30 0.11
CA VAL A 107 -30.40 -5.71 1.49
C VAL A 107 -29.52 -6.93 1.73
N LEU A 108 -28.56 -6.80 2.66
CA LEU A 108 -27.67 -7.91 3.00
C LEU A 108 -28.39 -8.95 3.87
N PRO A 109 -28.11 -10.24 3.67
CA PRO A 109 -28.67 -11.30 4.52
C PRO A 109 -28.33 -11.06 6.00
N GLU A 110 -29.29 -11.36 6.91
CA GLU A 110 -29.04 -11.34 8.36
C GLU A 110 -28.10 -12.47 8.81
N GLY A 111 -28.09 -13.58 8.07
CA GLY A 111 -27.26 -14.74 8.34
C GLY A 111 -25.83 -14.60 7.83
N ARG A 112 -25.25 -15.72 7.39
CA ARG A 112 -23.90 -15.82 6.86
C ARG A 112 -23.78 -15.08 5.52
N LEU A 113 -22.78 -14.18 5.40
CA LEU A 113 -22.53 -13.42 4.19
C LEU A 113 -21.46 -14.08 3.31
N LYS A 114 -21.64 -14.04 2.01
CA LYS A 114 -20.59 -14.34 1.03
C LYS A 114 -19.83 -13.08 0.68
N VAL A 115 -18.53 -13.06 0.95
CA VAL A 115 -17.67 -11.88 0.76
C VAL A 115 -16.57 -12.20 -0.23
N ALA A 116 -16.55 -11.50 -1.38
CA ALA A 116 -15.47 -11.62 -2.35
C ALA A 116 -14.36 -10.60 -2.06
N THR A 117 -13.13 -11.08 -1.99
CA THR A 117 -11.97 -10.22 -1.67
C THR A 117 -10.64 -10.88 -2.00
N LYS A 118 -9.60 -10.07 -2.18
CA LYS A 118 -8.20 -10.51 -2.14
C LYS A 118 -7.59 -10.42 -0.72
N PHE A 119 -8.22 -9.67 0.19
CA PHE A 119 -7.78 -9.40 1.57
C PHE A 119 -8.46 -10.35 2.54
N VAL A 120 -8.10 -11.64 2.48
CA VAL A 120 -8.78 -12.73 3.18
C VAL A 120 -8.69 -12.59 4.70
N ASP A 121 -7.47 -12.37 5.21
CA ASP A 121 -7.24 -12.37 6.65
C ASP A 121 -7.66 -11.05 7.30
N VAL A 122 -7.52 -9.93 6.60
CA VAL A 122 -8.08 -8.63 7.03
C VAL A 122 -9.60 -8.73 7.13
N THR A 123 -10.25 -9.30 6.11
CA THR A 123 -11.70 -9.44 6.06
C THR A 123 -12.23 -10.36 7.17
N LYS A 124 -11.57 -11.50 7.41
CA LYS A 124 -11.92 -12.39 8.51
C LYS A 124 -11.89 -11.69 9.87
N ARG A 125 -10.79 -10.97 10.16
CA ARG A 125 -10.66 -10.22 11.43
C ARG A 125 -11.77 -9.19 11.60
N TYR A 126 -12.01 -8.38 10.56
CA TYR A 126 -13.02 -7.34 10.58
C TYR A 126 -14.42 -7.87 10.92
N PHE A 127 -14.88 -8.93 10.25
CA PHE A 127 -16.19 -9.50 10.52
C PHE A 127 -16.27 -10.32 11.81
N ALA A 128 -15.16 -10.93 12.24
CA ALA A 128 -15.08 -11.60 13.52
C ALA A 128 -15.24 -10.62 14.70
N GLU A 129 -14.62 -9.44 14.62
CA GLU A 129 -14.78 -8.37 15.62
C GLU A 129 -16.24 -7.87 15.74
N GLN A 130 -17.00 -7.97 14.64
CA GLN A 130 -18.44 -7.63 14.63
C GLN A 130 -19.35 -8.83 15.00
N GLY A 131 -18.77 -9.98 15.32
CA GLY A 131 -19.54 -11.21 15.60
C GLY A 131 -20.29 -11.76 14.39
N ARG A 132 -19.94 -11.38 13.18
CA ARG A 132 -20.64 -11.74 11.95
C ARG A 132 -19.97 -12.91 11.23
N GLN A 133 -20.75 -13.92 10.88
CA GLN A 133 -20.26 -15.07 10.11
C GLN A 133 -20.19 -14.75 8.61
N ILE A 134 -19.09 -15.16 7.98
CA ILE A 134 -18.86 -14.94 6.54
C ILE A 134 -18.31 -16.20 5.86
N ASP A 135 -18.60 -16.33 4.56
CA ASP A 135 -17.93 -17.24 3.63
C ASP A 135 -17.08 -16.40 2.68
N ILE A 136 -15.77 -16.60 2.72
CA ILE A 136 -14.85 -15.83 1.86
C ILE A 136 -14.67 -16.51 0.51
N ILE A 137 -14.85 -15.70 -0.53
CA ILE A 137 -14.56 -16.05 -1.92
C ILE A 137 -13.32 -15.27 -2.33
N LYS A 138 -12.17 -15.97 -2.35
CA LYS A 138 -10.90 -15.34 -2.71
C LYS A 138 -10.85 -15.08 -4.22
N LEU A 139 -10.71 -13.81 -4.59
CA LEU A 139 -10.47 -13.35 -5.95
C LEU A 139 -9.14 -12.57 -6.02
N TYR A 140 -8.62 -12.38 -7.23
CA TYR A 140 -7.36 -11.66 -7.45
C TYR A 140 -7.56 -10.31 -8.16
N GLY A 141 -8.75 -10.04 -8.68
CA GLY A 141 -9.16 -8.81 -9.34
C GLY A 141 -10.61 -8.86 -9.80
N GLY A 142 -11.16 -7.72 -10.28
CA GLY A 142 -12.53 -7.64 -10.76
C GLY A 142 -13.57 -7.95 -9.68
N MET A 143 -13.33 -7.49 -8.46
CA MET A 143 -14.18 -7.77 -7.31
C MET A 143 -15.62 -7.35 -7.55
N GLU A 144 -15.83 -6.23 -8.24
CA GLU A 144 -17.14 -5.64 -8.54
C GLU A 144 -18.07 -6.61 -9.30
N LEU A 145 -17.47 -7.51 -10.08
CA LEU A 145 -18.24 -8.49 -10.85
C LEU A 145 -18.95 -9.51 -9.94
N ALA A 146 -18.36 -9.84 -8.79
CA ALA A 146 -18.86 -10.91 -7.91
C ALA A 146 -20.32 -10.69 -7.42
N PRO A 147 -20.72 -9.50 -6.93
CA PRO A 147 -22.10 -9.23 -6.59
C PRO A 147 -23.03 -9.18 -7.80
N ILE A 148 -22.56 -8.70 -8.95
CA ILE A 148 -23.36 -8.56 -10.18
C ILE A 148 -23.83 -9.92 -10.68
N VAL A 149 -22.97 -10.94 -10.63
CA VAL A 149 -23.26 -12.29 -11.08
C VAL A 149 -23.82 -13.19 -9.96
N GLY A 150 -24.08 -12.64 -8.77
CA GLY A 150 -24.63 -13.39 -7.64
C GLY A 150 -23.64 -14.36 -6.97
N LEU A 151 -22.33 -14.16 -7.19
CA LEU A 151 -21.29 -14.98 -6.57
C LEU A 151 -21.09 -14.59 -5.08
N ALA A 152 -21.21 -13.31 -4.76
CA ALA A 152 -21.04 -12.78 -3.40
C ALA A 152 -22.13 -11.76 -3.07
N ASP A 153 -22.43 -11.58 -1.78
CA ASP A 153 -23.36 -10.56 -1.29
C ASP A 153 -22.69 -9.19 -1.21
N LEU A 154 -21.41 -9.17 -0.89
CA LEU A 154 -20.59 -7.95 -0.85
C LEU A 154 -19.13 -8.24 -1.19
N ILE A 155 -18.39 -7.18 -1.39
CA ILE A 155 -16.94 -7.22 -1.62
C ILE A 155 -16.20 -6.45 -0.53
N VAL A 156 -14.93 -6.80 -0.33
CA VAL A 156 -13.96 -5.97 0.38
C VAL A 156 -12.83 -5.64 -0.57
N ASP A 157 -12.66 -4.37 -0.88
CA ASP A 157 -11.59 -3.90 -1.78
C ASP A 157 -11.17 -2.46 -1.47
N ILE A 158 -10.12 -2.02 -2.15
CA ILE A 158 -9.59 -0.67 -2.07
C ILE A 158 -10.47 0.27 -2.88
N VAL A 159 -10.86 1.37 -2.25
CA VAL A 159 -11.65 2.43 -2.85
C VAL A 159 -10.87 3.75 -2.76
N ASP A 160 -10.43 4.26 -3.91
CA ASP A 160 -9.84 5.60 -4.03
C ASP A 160 -10.98 6.62 -4.22
N THR A 161 -11.42 6.86 -5.44
CA THR A 161 -12.50 7.81 -5.77
C THR A 161 -13.90 7.18 -5.74
N GLY A 162 -13.99 5.86 -5.75
CA GLY A 162 -15.26 5.11 -5.85
C GLY A 162 -15.86 5.06 -7.25
N LYS A 163 -15.24 5.65 -8.27
CA LYS A 163 -15.74 5.66 -9.66
C LYS A 163 -16.00 4.26 -10.21
N THR A 164 -15.11 3.30 -9.93
CA THR A 164 -15.26 1.91 -10.39
C THR A 164 -16.49 1.26 -9.77
N LEU A 165 -16.75 1.46 -8.48
CA LEU A 165 -17.94 0.94 -7.82
C LEU A 165 -19.21 1.48 -8.47
N VAL A 166 -19.28 2.81 -8.63
CA VAL A 166 -20.45 3.49 -9.24
C VAL A 166 -20.68 3.02 -10.68
N ALA A 167 -19.63 2.91 -11.48
CA ALA A 167 -19.71 2.44 -12.87
C ALA A 167 -20.24 1.01 -12.99
N ASN A 168 -20.09 0.18 -11.95
CA ASN A 168 -20.56 -1.19 -11.90
C ASN A 168 -21.84 -1.36 -11.04
N GLY A 169 -22.51 -0.27 -10.68
CA GLY A 169 -23.76 -0.32 -9.90
C GLY A 169 -23.61 -0.72 -8.45
N LEU A 170 -22.40 -0.60 -7.89
CA LEU A 170 -22.14 -0.83 -6.48
C LEU A 170 -22.08 0.51 -5.71
N GLU A 171 -22.26 0.43 -4.42
CA GLU A 171 -22.05 1.52 -3.48
C GLU A 171 -21.17 1.09 -2.33
N PRO A 172 -20.29 1.98 -1.82
CA PRO A 172 -19.54 1.70 -0.61
C PRO A 172 -20.47 1.60 0.59
N ARG A 173 -20.15 0.70 1.52
CA ARG A 173 -20.89 0.50 2.77
C ARG A 173 -20.03 0.93 3.97
N ASP A 174 -19.26 0.03 4.53
CA ASP A 174 -18.51 0.30 5.74
C ASP A 174 -17.06 0.67 5.41
N HIS A 175 -16.53 1.63 6.14
CA HIS A 175 -15.12 1.98 6.13
C HIS A 175 -14.37 1.05 7.08
N MET A 176 -13.40 0.29 6.56
CA MET A 176 -12.59 -0.63 7.35
C MET A 176 -11.27 -0.01 7.81
N ALA A 177 -10.54 0.63 6.88
CA ALA A 177 -9.27 1.26 7.19
C ALA A 177 -8.88 2.36 6.18
N TYR A 178 -8.15 3.37 6.64
CA TYR A 178 -7.40 4.28 5.79
C TYR A 178 -6.09 3.62 5.37
N ILE A 179 -5.78 3.68 4.10
CA ILE A 179 -4.61 3.07 3.48
C ILE A 179 -3.69 4.15 2.94
N SER A 180 -2.40 4.01 3.23
CA SER A 180 -1.31 4.76 2.61
C SER A 180 -0.12 3.82 2.44
N SER A 181 0.87 4.22 1.63
CA SER A 181 2.10 3.44 1.52
C SER A 181 3.00 3.66 2.73
N ARG A 182 3.67 2.59 3.15
CA ARG A 182 4.59 2.54 4.29
C ARG A 182 6.00 2.22 3.83
N LEU A 183 6.97 2.86 4.45
CA LEU A 183 8.32 2.33 4.47
C LEU A 183 8.36 1.16 5.46
N VAL A 184 8.83 0.01 5.01
CA VAL A 184 8.98 -1.18 5.83
C VAL A 184 10.45 -1.60 5.88
N VAL A 185 10.86 -2.18 7.01
CA VAL A 185 12.23 -2.62 7.27
C VAL A 185 12.19 -3.99 7.92
N GLY A 186 13.00 -4.92 7.43
CA GLY A 186 13.18 -6.21 8.08
C GLY A 186 13.85 -6.05 9.45
N LYS A 187 13.32 -6.72 10.49
CA LYS A 187 13.90 -6.64 11.85
C LYS A 187 15.38 -7.03 11.87
N ALA A 188 15.77 -8.05 11.10
CA ALA A 188 17.17 -8.48 10.99
C ALA A 188 18.03 -7.39 10.31
N ALA A 189 17.58 -6.82 9.20
CA ALA A 189 18.27 -5.75 8.50
C ALA A 189 18.43 -4.52 9.40
N MET A 190 17.37 -4.11 10.10
CA MET A 190 17.42 -2.99 11.05
C MET A 190 18.45 -3.21 12.15
N LYS A 191 18.58 -4.44 12.67
CA LYS A 191 19.57 -4.77 13.70
C LYS A 191 21.02 -4.71 13.18
N VAL A 192 21.26 -5.19 11.95
CA VAL A 192 22.62 -5.35 11.41
C VAL A 192 23.10 -4.10 10.67
N LYS A 193 22.18 -3.39 9.98
CA LYS A 193 22.49 -2.26 9.09
C LYS A 193 21.90 -0.93 9.58
N HIS A 194 21.60 -0.80 10.88
CA HIS A 194 20.96 0.37 11.48
C HIS A 194 21.62 1.69 11.07
N ALA A 195 22.96 1.76 11.13
CA ALA A 195 23.72 2.96 10.78
C ALA A 195 23.54 3.43 9.33
N GLN A 196 23.11 2.54 8.43
CA GLN A 196 22.83 2.86 7.03
C GLN A 196 21.33 3.11 6.80
N ILE A 197 20.47 2.38 7.50
CA ILE A 197 19.00 2.43 7.33
C ILE A 197 18.41 3.67 8.00
N GLN A 198 18.86 4.02 9.22
CA GLN A 198 18.28 5.12 9.99
C GLN A 198 18.38 6.47 9.26
N PRO A 199 19.52 6.85 8.65
CA PRO A 199 19.60 8.10 7.87
C PRO A 199 18.61 8.17 6.70
N ILE A 200 18.31 7.03 6.04
CA ILE A 200 17.32 6.97 4.96
C ILE A 200 15.92 7.23 5.52
N ILE A 201 15.56 6.60 6.65
CA ILE A 201 14.29 6.84 7.32
C ILE A 201 14.14 8.32 7.69
N ASP A 202 15.16 8.91 8.29
CA ASP A 202 15.14 10.30 8.76
C ASP A 202 14.97 11.28 7.58
N GLN A 203 15.71 11.07 6.49
CA GLN A 203 15.63 11.89 5.29
C GLN A 203 14.25 11.75 4.61
N MET A 204 13.74 10.53 4.47
CA MET A 204 12.40 10.31 3.92
C MET A 204 11.31 10.90 4.82
N SER A 205 11.45 10.81 6.13
CA SER A 205 10.53 11.44 7.09
C SER A 205 10.48 12.96 6.91
N ALA A 206 11.63 13.59 6.79
CA ALA A 206 11.72 15.03 6.51
C ALA A 206 11.09 15.40 5.15
N ALA A 207 11.28 14.55 4.12
CA ALA A 207 10.67 14.73 2.81
C ALA A 207 9.13 14.66 2.87
N VAL A 208 8.59 13.67 3.59
CA VAL A 208 7.14 13.53 3.80
C VAL A 208 6.57 14.76 4.50
N SER A 209 7.21 15.24 5.57
CA SER A 209 6.75 16.44 6.30
C SER A 209 6.67 17.65 5.38
N ARG A 210 7.71 17.91 4.57
CA ARG A 210 7.72 19.02 3.59
C ARG A 210 6.61 18.89 2.54
N GLN A 211 6.31 17.67 2.08
CA GLN A 211 5.23 17.45 1.13
C GLN A 211 3.85 17.68 1.76
N GLU A 212 3.66 17.29 3.01
CA GLU A 212 2.41 17.54 3.73
C GLU A 212 2.17 19.03 3.97
N GLU A 213 3.20 19.78 4.36
CA GLU A 213 3.12 21.24 4.50
C GLU A 213 2.70 21.92 3.19
N LYS A 214 3.35 21.57 2.07
CA LYS A 214 2.98 22.10 0.75
C LYS A 214 1.52 21.80 0.38
N ARG A 215 1.07 20.55 0.60
CA ARG A 215 -0.33 20.16 0.33
C ARG A 215 -1.33 20.95 1.18
N GLN A 216 -0.98 21.26 2.42
CA GLN A 216 -1.82 22.07 3.31
C GLN A 216 -1.88 23.52 2.87
N GLU A 217 -0.76 24.09 2.43
CA GLU A 217 -0.69 25.44 1.88
C GLU A 217 -1.52 25.57 0.59
N GLU A 218 -1.37 24.63 -0.34
CA GLU A 218 -2.15 24.60 -1.58
C GLU A 218 -3.67 24.51 -1.32
N LYS A 219 -4.09 23.69 -0.34
CA LYS A 219 -5.50 23.61 0.04
C LYS A 219 -6.04 24.90 0.61
N ARG A 220 -5.29 25.57 1.49
CA ARG A 220 -5.67 26.90 2.05
C ARG A 220 -5.83 27.94 0.94
N GLN A 221 -4.87 28.00 -0.01
CA GLN A 221 -4.94 28.92 -1.13
C GLN A 221 -6.16 28.65 -2.04
N GLN A 222 -6.53 27.38 -2.25
CA GLN A 222 -7.71 27.03 -3.03
C GLN A 222 -9.01 27.39 -2.31
N GLU A 223 -9.08 27.22 -1.00
CA GLU A 223 -10.23 27.63 -0.18
C GLU A 223 -10.40 29.15 -0.16
N GLU A 224 -9.32 29.91 -0.08
CA GLU A 224 -9.33 31.38 -0.14
C GLU A 224 -9.68 31.93 -1.53
N ALA A 225 -9.26 31.24 -2.60
CA ALA A 225 -9.55 31.64 -3.98
C ALA A 225 -10.97 31.25 -4.45
N GLY A 226 -11.65 30.35 -3.74
CA GLY A 226 -13.01 29.89 -4.04
C GLY A 226 -14.11 30.69 -3.32
N GLN A 227 -13.75 31.68 -2.51
CA GLN A 227 -14.66 32.64 -1.86
C GLN A 227 -14.73 33.96 -2.64
#